data_3771676344d5c78090b357c437879ff7
#
_entry.id   3771676344d5c78090b357c437879ff7
#
_cell.length_a   1.000
_cell.length_b   1.000
_cell.length_c   1.000
_cell.angle_alpha   90.00
_cell.angle_beta   90.00
_cell.angle_gamma   90.00
#
_symmetry.space_group_name_H-M   'P 1'
#
loop_
_entity.id
_entity.type
_entity.pdbx_description
1 polymer ?
#
loop_
_entity_poly.entity_id
_entity_poly.type
_entity_poly.pdbx_seq_one_letter_code
_entity_poly.pdbx_strand_id
1 'polypeptide(L)'
;VQEQAYSIAVESLLNIEVPFRAKIIRILFGEITRILNHLLALTTHALDVGALTPFLWGFEEREKLMEFYERVSGARFHSSYIRPGGVAQDLPEGLLDDIYNFVNQFFLRIDEIKDMLSSNRIWKQRLVDIGVVSYKEALDWSFSGVMLRGSGVAWDLRKNQPYEIYDKLDFSIPIGKNGDCYDRYLIRIT
;
A
#
# COMPACT_ATOMS: atom_id res chain seq x y z
N VAL A 1 -6.05 7.06 -2.86
CA VAL A 1 -6.54 5.99 -3.78
C VAL A 1 -7.97 6.26 -4.22
N GLN A 2 -8.91 6.60 -3.34
CA GLN A 2 -10.30 6.89 -3.71
C GLN A 2 -10.42 8.14 -4.60
N GLU A 3 -9.67 9.20 -4.28
CA GLU A 3 -9.60 10.41 -5.11
C GLU A 3 -9.09 10.09 -6.52
N GLN A 4 -8.09 9.19 -6.63
CA GLN A 4 -7.55 8.76 -7.92
C GLN A 4 -8.58 7.96 -8.71
N ALA A 5 -9.29 7.03 -8.09
CA ALA A 5 -10.32 6.24 -8.76
C ALA A 5 -11.45 7.14 -9.30
N TYR A 6 -11.90 8.09 -8.49
CA TYR A 6 -12.89 9.09 -8.92
C TYR A 6 -12.38 9.93 -10.09
N SER A 7 -11.15 10.45 -9.99
CA SER A 7 -10.55 11.29 -11.02
C SER A 7 -10.41 10.56 -12.35
N ILE A 8 -9.93 9.30 -12.33
CA ILE A 8 -9.82 8.45 -13.53
C ILE A 8 -11.19 8.19 -14.15
N ALA A 9 -12.22 7.93 -13.34
CA ALA A 9 -13.57 7.70 -13.84
C ALA A 9 -14.13 8.94 -14.55
N VAL A 10 -13.97 10.13 -13.98
CA VAL A 10 -14.40 11.39 -14.60
C VAL A 10 -13.62 11.68 -15.88
N GLU A 11 -12.30 11.48 -15.86
CA GLU A 11 -11.41 11.68 -17.01
C GLU A 11 -11.77 10.75 -18.18
N SER A 12 -12.08 9.50 -17.86
CA SER A 12 -12.52 8.51 -18.85
C SER A 12 -13.85 8.90 -19.49
N LEU A 13 -14.81 9.41 -18.70
CA LEU A 13 -16.12 9.88 -19.22
C LEU A 13 -16.01 11.11 -20.11
N LEU A 14 -15.07 12.01 -19.78
CA LEU A 14 -14.89 13.30 -20.48
C LEU A 14 -13.78 13.21 -21.55
N ASN A 15 -13.08 12.09 -21.70
CA ASN A 15 -11.92 11.91 -22.56
C ASN A 15 -10.83 12.98 -22.32
N ILE A 16 -10.53 13.25 -21.06
CA ILE A 16 -9.50 14.22 -20.65
C ILE A 16 -8.14 13.52 -20.63
N GLU A 17 -7.16 14.10 -21.33
CA GLU A 17 -5.77 13.65 -21.24
C GLU A 17 -5.06 14.32 -20.07
N VAL A 18 -4.45 13.50 -19.20
CA VAL A 18 -3.68 13.96 -18.05
C VAL A 18 -2.21 14.12 -18.43
N PRO A 19 -1.55 15.24 -18.07
CA PRO A 19 -0.13 15.43 -18.30
C PRO A 19 0.73 14.31 -17.69
N PHE A 20 1.80 13.90 -18.40
CA PHE A 20 2.66 12.79 -17.98
C PHE A 20 3.25 12.98 -16.59
N ARG A 21 3.70 14.19 -16.25
CA ARG A 21 4.22 14.52 -14.92
C ARG A 21 3.17 14.30 -13.82
N ALA A 22 1.93 14.71 -14.08
CA ALA A 22 0.84 14.51 -13.11
C ALA A 22 0.54 13.02 -12.89
N LYS A 23 0.62 12.17 -13.93
CA LYS A 23 0.49 10.72 -13.80
C LYS A 23 1.57 10.12 -12.89
N ILE A 24 2.84 10.56 -13.04
CA ILE A 24 3.94 10.12 -12.16
C ILE A 24 3.68 10.51 -10.72
N ILE A 25 3.27 11.77 -10.47
CA ILE A 25 2.99 12.27 -9.13
C ILE A 25 1.84 11.47 -8.49
N ARG A 26 0.78 11.18 -9.25
CA ARG A 26 -0.35 10.37 -8.79
C ARG A 26 0.09 8.97 -8.35
N ILE A 27 0.95 8.32 -9.14
CA ILE A 27 1.48 7.01 -8.79
C ILE A 27 2.34 7.09 -7.52
N LEU A 28 3.23 8.08 -7.42
CA LEU A 28 4.07 8.28 -6.24
C LEU A 28 3.22 8.37 -4.97
N PHE A 29 2.22 9.24 -4.95
CA PHE A 29 1.33 9.39 -3.79
C PHE A 29 0.37 8.23 -3.60
N GLY A 30 -0.01 7.53 -4.67
CA GLY A 30 -0.76 6.27 -4.60
C GLY A 30 0.02 5.18 -3.88
N GLU A 31 1.32 5.03 -4.17
CA GLU A 31 2.18 4.05 -3.50
C GLU A 31 2.54 4.47 -2.06
N ILE A 32 2.73 5.76 -1.77
CA ILE A 32 2.86 6.27 -0.41
C ILE A 32 1.59 5.93 0.42
N THR A 33 0.41 6.12 -0.15
CA THR A 33 -0.86 5.72 0.49
C THR A 33 -0.92 4.21 0.74
N ARG A 34 -0.41 3.40 -0.20
CA ARG A 34 -0.35 1.94 -0.04
C ARG A 34 0.56 1.55 1.12
N ILE A 35 1.73 2.16 1.25
CA ILE A 35 2.64 1.95 2.38
C ILE A 35 1.96 2.36 3.69
N LEU A 36 1.34 3.53 3.75
CA LEU A 36 0.56 3.99 4.90
C LEU A 36 -0.52 2.98 5.32
N ASN A 37 -1.25 2.42 4.35
CA ASN A 37 -2.28 1.42 4.61
C ASN A 37 -1.70 0.09 5.09
N HIS A 38 -0.62 -0.38 4.47
CA HIS A 38 0.01 -1.63 4.89
C HIS A 38 0.61 -1.54 6.29
N LEU A 39 1.27 -0.44 6.62
CA LEU A 39 1.75 -0.17 7.98
C LEU A 39 0.60 -0.17 8.98
N LEU A 40 -0.52 0.51 8.67
CA LEU A 40 -1.70 0.49 9.54
C LEU A 40 -2.21 -0.93 9.73
N ALA A 41 -2.46 -1.65 8.65
CA ALA A 41 -3.03 -3.00 8.69
C ALA A 41 -2.15 -4.00 9.45
N LEU A 42 -0.83 -3.95 9.23
CA LEU A 42 0.13 -4.84 9.90
C LEU A 42 0.23 -4.55 11.38
N THR A 43 0.37 -3.29 11.74
CA THR A 43 0.67 -2.90 13.11
C THR A 43 -0.55 -2.94 14.01
N THR A 44 -1.74 -2.62 13.51
CA THR A 44 -3.00 -2.83 14.26
C THR A 44 -3.32 -4.32 14.41
N HIS A 45 -3.04 -5.15 13.41
CA HIS A 45 -3.17 -6.60 13.52
C HIS A 45 -2.21 -7.16 14.59
N ALA A 46 -0.97 -6.67 14.63
CA ALA A 46 -0.01 -7.04 15.68
C ALA A 46 -0.53 -6.63 17.07
N LEU A 47 -1.11 -5.44 17.20
CA LEU A 47 -1.74 -4.96 18.43
C LEU A 47 -2.89 -5.87 18.88
N ASP A 48 -3.77 -6.26 17.98
CA ASP A 48 -4.91 -7.15 18.27
C ASP A 48 -4.46 -8.55 18.73
N VAL A 49 -3.32 -9.03 18.21
CA VAL A 49 -2.69 -10.28 18.66
C VAL A 49 -1.97 -10.11 20.01
N GLY A 50 -1.67 -8.87 20.43
CA GLY A 50 -1.07 -8.53 21.72
C GLY A 50 0.33 -7.93 21.65
N ALA A 51 0.84 -7.59 20.46
CA ALA A 51 2.16 -6.98 20.27
C ALA A 51 2.05 -5.46 20.08
N LEU A 52 2.21 -4.67 21.15
CA LEU A 52 2.12 -3.21 21.13
C LEU A 52 3.30 -2.54 20.44
N THR A 53 4.51 -3.05 20.60
CA THR A 53 5.75 -2.41 20.12
C THR A 53 5.74 -2.19 18.59
N PRO A 54 5.38 -3.16 17.73
CA PRO A 54 5.29 -2.95 16.29
C PRO A 54 4.30 -1.84 15.90
N PHE A 55 3.22 -1.68 16.68
CA PHE A 55 2.26 -0.61 16.48
C PHE A 55 2.91 0.77 16.64
N LEU A 56 3.65 0.98 17.71
CA LEU A 56 4.33 2.26 17.96
C LEU A 56 5.37 2.57 16.89
N TRP A 57 6.20 1.59 16.52
CA TRP A 57 7.22 1.76 15.49
C TRP A 57 6.63 2.02 14.10
N GLY A 58 5.60 1.29 13.72
CA GLY A 58 4.95 1.52 12.43
C GLY A 58 4.26 2.88 12.34
N PHE A 59 3.71 3.38 13.45
CA PHE A 59 3.10 4.71 13.48
C PHE A 59 4.14 5.83 13.43
N GLU A 60 5.34 5.63 13.95
CA GLU A 60 6.47 6.56 13.76
C GLU A 60 6.78 6.75 12.26
N GLU A 61 6.87 5.65 11.51
CA GLU A 61 7.11 5.72 10.07
C GLU A 61 5.92 6.33 9.31
N ARG A 62 4.69 6.08 9.76
CA ARG A 62 3.49 6.71 9.20
C ARG A 62 3.49 8.23 9.37
N GLU A 63 3.98 8.76 10.49
CA GLU A 63 4.09 10.20 10.72
C GLU A 63 4.97 10.88 9.65
N LYS A 64 6.11 10.28 9.32
CA LYS A 64 7.02 10.77 8.28
C LYS A 64 6.34 10.82 6.90
N LEU A 65 5.58 9.78 6.57
CA LEU A 65 4.83 9.72 5.29
C LEU A 65 3.68 10.72 5.24
N MET A 66 3.01 10.98 6.35
CA MET A 66 1.95 11.99 6.43
C MET A 66 2.47 13.42 6.30
N GLU A 67 3.71 13.68 6.71
CA GLU A 67 4.38 14.97 6.47
C GLU A 67 4.50 15.26 4.97
N PHE A 68 4.79 14.25 4.13
CA PHE A 68 4.85 14.43 2.68
C PHE A 68 3.49 14.88 2.12
N TYR A 69 2.39 14.33 2.62
CA TYR A 69 1.05 14.78 2.25
C TYR A 69 0.77 16.21 2.70
N GLU A 70 1.16 16.56 3.91
CA GLU A 70 0.99 17.91 4.44
C GLU A 70 1.75 18.94 3.61
N ARG A 71 2.96 18.64 3.17
CA ARG A 71 3.80 19.51 2.34
C ARG A 71 3.19 19.81 0.97
N VAL A 72 2.46 18.86 0.36
CA VAL A 72 1.86 19.04 -0.97
C VAL A 72 0.42 19.56 -0.94
N SER A 73 -0.30 19.37 0.16
CA SER A 73 -1.73 19.66 0.19
C SER A 73 -2.17 20.48 1.40
N GLY A 74 -1.31 20.65 2.40
CA GLY A 74 -1.65 21.27 3.69
C GLY A 74 -2.43 20.34 4.63
N ALA A 75 -2.76 19.11 4.22
CA ALA A 75 -3.53 18.17 5.02
C ALA A 75 -2.83 16.81 5.09
N ARG A 76 -2.84 16.18 6.28
CA ARG A 76 -2.16 14.90 6.54
C ARG A 76 -2.92 13.69 5.98
N PHE A 77 -4.25 13.74 5.92
CA PHE A 77 -5.12 12.63 5.50
C PHE A 77 -6.02 12.97 4.31
N HIS A 78 -6.93 13.90 4.49
CA HIS A 78 -7.93 14.28 3.48
C HIS A 78 -7.36 15.37 2.60
N SER A 79 -6.40 15.01 1.76
CA SER A 79 -5.57 15.98 1.03
C SER A 79 -6.26 16.65 -0.14
N SER A 80 -7.26 16.00 -0.75
CA SER A 80 -7.87 16.46 -2.01
C SER A 80 -6.84 16.90 -3.06
N TYR A 81 -5.73 16.17 -3.12
CA TYR A 81 -4.56 16.50 -3.94
C TYR A 81 -4.71 16.02 -5.38
N ILE A 82 -5.24 14.80 -5.57
CA ILE A 82 -5.53 14.25 -6.89
C ILE A 82 -6.91 14.76 -7.33
N ARG A 83 -6.95 15.39 -8.50
CA ARG A 83 -8.17 16.01 -9.05
C ARG A 83 -8.32 15.60 -10.52
N PRO A 84 -9.57 15.62 -11.08
CA PRO A 84 -9.74 15.42 -12.52
C PRO A 84 -8.87 16.38 -13.34
N GLY A 85 -8.09 15.85 -14.28
CA GLY A 85 -7.12 16.58 -15.09
C GLY A 85 -5.70 16.60 -14.54
N GLY A 86 -5.44 16.13 -13.32
CA GLY A 86 -4.07 16.05 -12.77
C GLY A 86 -3.99 16.06 -11.26
N VAL A 87 -3.18 16.97 -10.71
CA VAL A 87 -2.96 17.19 -9.29
C VAL A 87 -3.17 18.67 -8.96
N ALA A 88 -3.46 19.00 -7.69
CA ALA A 88 -3.80 20.36 -7.27
C ALA A 88 -2.63 21.36 -7.47
N GLN A 89 -1.39 20.90 -7.25
CA GLN A 89 -0.18 21.69 -7.41
C GLN A 89 1.02 20.77 -7.63
N ASP A 90 2.11 21.32 -8.16
CA ASP A 90 3.36 20.56 -8.34
C ASP A 90 4.06 20.26 -7.00
N LEU A 91 5.06 19.42 -7.04
CA LEU A 91 5.84 19.04 -5.86
C LEU A 91 6.68 20.23 -5.37
N PRO A 92 6.72 20.51 -4.05
CA PRO A 92 7.64 21.47 -3.48
C PRO A 92 9.09 21.07 -3.71
N GLU A 93 9.98 22.07 -3.78
CA GLU A 93 11.42 21.83 -3.88
C GLU A 93 11.94 21.02 -2.68
N GLY A 94 12.87 20.09 -2.96
CA GLY A 94 13.47 19.20 -1.95
C GLY A 94 12.59 18.02 -1.50
N LEU A 95 11.30 17.98 -1.83
CA LEU A 95 10.43 16.87 -1.39
C LEU A 95 10.86 15.52 -1.95
N LEU A 96 11.30 15.46 -3.21
CA LEU A 96 11.76 14.20 -3.83
C LEU A 96 13.02 13.65 -3.15
N ASP A 97 13.93 14.51 -2.76
CA ASP A 97 15.16 14.12 -2.04
C ASP A 97 14.81 13.56 -0.65
N ASP A 98 13.85 14.18 0.03
CA ASP A 98 13.38 13.70 1.34
C ASP A 98 12.67 12.34 1.22
N ILE A 99 11.83 12.17 0.20
CA ILE A 99 11.18 10.87 -0.08
C ILE A 99 12.24 9.81 -0.39
N TYR A 100 13.24 10.12 -1.20
CA TYR A 100 14.32 9.20 -1.52
C TYR A 100 15.12 8.79 -0.28
N ASN A 101 15.47 9.74 0.57
CA ASN A 101 16.15 9.48 1.84
C ASN A 101 15.29 8.62 2.78
N PHE A 102 13.98 8.90 2.85
CA PHE A 102 13.03 8.08 3.61
C PHE A 102 13.02 6.63 3.11
N VAL A 103 12.90 6.41 1.80
CA VAL A 103 12.84 5.06 1.21
C VAL A 103 14.09 4.26 1.55
N ASN A 104 15.29 4.86 1.47
CA ASN A 104 16.54 4.18 1.80
C ASN A 104 16.62 3.72 3.27
N GLN A 105 16.02 4.47 4.19
CA GLN A 105 15.97 4.10 5.62
C GLN A 105 14.82 3.13 5.92
N PHE A 106 13.73 3.22 5.18
CA PHE A 106 12.50 2.49 5.44
C PHE A 106 12.67 0.97 5.35
N PHE A 107 13.51 0.48 4.44
CA PHE A 107 13.79 -0.95 4.30
C PHE A 107 14.34 -1.54 5.61
N LEU A 108 15.26 -0.85 6.27
CA LEU A 108 15.81 -1.30 7.55
C LEU A 108 14.74 -1.38 8.64
N ARG A 109 13.83 -0.39 8.68
CA ARG A 109 12.73 -0.36 9.64
C ARG A 109 11.72 -1.49 9.43
N ILE A 110 11.42 -1.81 8.17
CA ILE A 110 10.53 -2.93 7.85
C ILE A 110 11.19 -4.27 8.23
N ASP A 111 12.47 -4.44 7.98
CA ASP A 111 13.19 -5.65 8.37
C ASP A 111 13.20 -5.84 9.90
N GLU A 112 13.40 -4.78 10.68
CA GLU A 112 13.30 -4.83 12.16
C GLU A 112 11.91 -5.31 12.63
N ILE A 113 10.82 -4.76 12.04
CA ILE A 113 9.44 -5.17 12.36
C ILE A 113 9.21 -6.62 11.95
N LYS A 114 9.68 -7.00 10.76
CA LYS A 114 9.56 -8.35 10.22
C LYS A 114 10.26 -9.38 11.08
N ASP A 115 11.48 -9.10 11.51
CA ASP A 115 12.26 -9.99 12.36
C ASP A 115 11.61 -10.16 13.73
N MET A 116 11.12 -9.09 14.33
CA MET A 116 10.41 -9.13 15.60
C MET A 116 9.14 -10.00 15.52
N LEU A 117 8.34 -9.85 14.48
CA LEU A 117 7.09 -10.60 14.33
C LEU A 117 7.33 -12.02 13.83
N SER A 118 8.12 -12.20 12.77
CA SER A 118 8.30 -13.51 12.14
C SER A 118 9.11 -14.49 13.00
N SER A 119 9.94 -14.02 13.91
CA SER A 119 10.64 -14.87 14.89
C SER A 119 9.75 -15.29 16.06
N ASN A 120 8.64 -14.59 16.31
CA ASN A 120 7.80 -14.81 17.48
C ASN A 120 6.91 -16.04 17.32
N ARG A 121 7.02 -17.00 18.25
CA ARG A 121 6.22 -18.24 18.27
C ARG A 121 4.73 -17.95 18.46
N ILE A 122 4.35 -16.98 19.28
CA ILE A 122 2.95 -16.65 19.55
C ILE A 122 2.32 -16.08 18.27
N TRP A 123 3.04 -15.20 17.57
CA TRP A 123 2.60 -14.65 16.28
C TRP A 123 2.27 -15.76 15.26
N LYS A 124 3.21 -16.69 15.07
CA LYS A 124 3.01 -17.82 14.16
C LYS A 124 1.83 -18.69 14.56
N GLN A 125 1.70 -19.05 15.83
CA GLN A 125 0.59 -19.90 16.31
C GLN A 125 -0.78 -19.25 16.19
N ARG A 126 -0.85 -17.92 16.17
CA ARG A 126 -2.09 -17.17 16.03
C ARG A 126 -2.48 -16.89 14.57
N LEU A 127 -1.60 -17.13 13.59
CA LEU A 127 -1.80 -16.74 12.19
C LEU A 127 -1.69 -17.89 11.21
N VAL A 128 -0.80 -18.85 11.46
CA VAL A 128 -0.61 -20.01 10.56
C VAL A 128 -1.83 -20.93 10.66
N ASP A 129 -2.37 -21.31 9.52
CA ASP A 129 -3.58 -22.14 9.35
C ASP A 129 -4.85 -21.53 9.99
N ILE A 130 -4.85 -20.22 10.28
CA ILE A 130 -6.01 -19.50 10.80
C ILE A 130 -6.65 -18.67 9.71
N GLY A 131 -7.99 -18.74 9.61
CA GLY A 131 -8.76 -17.99 8.61
C GLY A 131 -8.37 -18.35 7.17
N VAL A 132 -8.17 -19.63 6.93
CA VAL A 132 -7.85 -20.15 5.59
C VAL A 132 -9.02 -19.93 4.66
N VAL A 133 -8.75 -19.32 3.50
CA VAL A 133 -9.71 -19.14 2.41
C VAL A 133 -9.14 -19.80 1.17
N SER A 134 -9.83 -20.79 0.66
CA SER A 134 -9.41 -21.50 -0.55
C SER A 134 -9.51 -20.61 -1.80
N TYR A 135 -8.79 -20.99 -2.84
CA TYR A 135 -8.86 -20.34 -4.16
C TYR A 135 -10.30 -20.17 -4.65
N LYS A 136 -11.12 -21.23 -4.55
CA LYS A 136 -12.51 -21.22 -5.02
C LYS A 136 -13.37 -20.28 -4.21
N GLU A 137 -13.30 -20.33 -2.89
CA GLU A 137 -14.04 -19.42 -2.00
C GLU A 137 -13.65 -17.96 -2.24
N ALA A 138 -12.35 -17.67 -2.44
CA ALA A 138 -11.87 -16.33 -2.74
C ALA A 138 -12.49 -15.76 -4.02
N LEU A 139 -12.70 -16.58 -5.04
CA LEU A 139 -13.37 -16.17 -6.29
C LEU A 139 -14.89 -16.06 -6.09
N ASP A 140 -15.52 -17.02 -5.43
CA ASP A 140 -16.98 -17.04 -5.19
C ASP A 140 -17.42 -15.81 -4.36
N TRP A 141 -16.57 -15.37 -3.41
CA TRP A 141 -16.81 -14.18 -2.58
C TRP A 141 -16.25 -12.88 -3.17
N SER A 142 -15.78 -12.91 -4.42
CA SER A 142 -15.25 -11.74 -5.12
C SER A 142 -14.11 -11.03 -4.36
N PHE A 143 -13.21 -11.78 -3.76
CA PHE A 143 -12.04 -11.22 -3.10
C PHE A 143 -11.13 -10.50 -4.09
N SER A 144 -10.43 -9.47 -3.62
CA SER A 144 -9.48 -8.70 -4.41
C SER A 144 -8.22 -8.37 -3.59
N GLY A 145 -7.19 -7.86 -4.28
CA GLY A 145 -5.97 -7.39 -3.65
C GLY A 145 -5.24 -8.47 -2.83
N VAL A 146 -4.76 -8.11 -1.67
CA VAL A 146 -3.99 -9.00 -0.77
C VAL A 146 -4.79 -10.24 -0.36
N MET A 147 -6.10 -10.10 -0.16
CA MET A 147 -6.97 -11.21 0.22
C MET A 147 -7.00 -12.29 -0.87
N LEU A 148 -7.12 -11.88 -2.13
CA LEU A 148 -7.11 -12.79 -3.28
C LEU A 148 -5.72 -13.39 -3.51
N ARG A 149 -4.66 -12.55 -3.46
CA ARG A 149 -3.29 -13.03 -3.63
C ARG A 149 -2.84 -13.98 -2.52
N GLY A 150 -3.34 -13.80 -1.30
CA GLY A 150 -3.11 -14.73 -0.19
C GLY A 150 -3.58 -16.15 -0.50
N SER A 151 -4.68 -16.31 -1.22
CA SER A 151 -5.24 -17.58 -1.66
C SER A 151 -4.60 -18.14 -2.95
N GLY A 152 -3.46 -17.60 -3.39
CA GLY A 152 -2.67 -18.13 -4.50
C GLY A 152 -3.01 -17.58 -5.89
N VAL A 153 -3.87 -16.57 -6.00
CA VAL A 153 -4.25 -15.96 -7.27
C VAL A 153 -3.32 -14.82 -7.63
N ALA A 154 -2.64 -14.92 -8.76
CA ALA A 154 -1.72 -13.89 -9.26
C ALA A 154 -2.50 -12.75 -9.94
N TRP A 155 -3.29 -12.00 -9.16
CA TRP A 155 -4.09 -10.89 -9.67
C TRP A 155 -3.69 -9.56 -9.04
N ASP A 156 -3.27 -8.62 -9.89
CA ASP A 156 -3.04 -7.23 -9.52
C ASP A 156 -3.42 -6.33 -10.69
N LEU A 157 -4.37 -5.41 -10.49
CA LEU A 157 -4.86 -4.51 -11.52
C LEU A 157 -3.75 -3.65 -12.14
N ARG A 158 -2.71 -3.34 -11.40
CA ARG A 158 -1.56 -2.57 -11.90
C ARG A 158 -0.81 -3.29 -13.02
N LYS A 159 -0.90 -4.64 -13.08
CA LYS A 159 -0.29 -5.47 -14.14
C LYS A 159 -1.32 -6.04 -15.10
N ASN A 160 -2.47 -6.48 -14.61
CA ASN A 160 -3.48 -7.14 -15.43
C ASN A 160 -4.32 -6.15 -16.26
N GLN A 161 -4.57 -4.96 -15.71
CA GLN A 161 -5.27 -3.86 -16.38
C GLN A 161 -4.58 -2.54 -16.01
N PRO A 162 -3.37 -2.28 -16.56
CA PRO A 162 -2.57 -1.11 -16.19
C PRO A 162 -3.35 0.18 -16.39
N TYR A 163 -3.24 1.07 -15.44
CA TYR A 163 -3.75 2.44 -15.50
C TYR A 163 -2.62 3.42 -15.26
N GLU A 164 -2.81 4.69 -15.64
CA GLU A 164 -1.77 5.72 -15.61
C GLU A 164 -0.52 5.29 -16.39
N ILE A 165 0.59 5.03 -15.72
CA ILE A 165 1.84 4.55 -16.31
C ILE A 165 2.41 3.32 -15.61
N TYR A 166 1.57 2.52 -14.93
CA TYR A 166 2.02 1.28 -14.26
C TYR A 166 2.59 0.24 -15.22
N ASP A 167 2.22 0.30 -16.50
CA ASP A 167 2.77 -0.51 -17.59
C ASP A 167 4.28 -0.32 -17.80
N LYS A 168 4.81 0.85 -17.40
CA LYS A 168 6.24 1.21 -17.53
C LYS A 168 7.06 0.94 -16.28
N LEU A 169 6.41 0.50 -15.19
CA LEU A 169 7.08 0.25 -13.92
C LEU A 169 7.38 -1.22 -13.74
N ASP A 170 8.61 -1.52 -13.34
CA ASP A 170 9.01 -2.88 -12.99
C ASP A 170 8.82 -3.12 -11.49
N PHE A 171 7.93 -4.05 -11.13
CA PHE A 171 7.70 -4.51 -9.77
C PHE A 171 7.17 -5.93 -9.76
N SER A 172 7.46 -6.68 -8.70
CA SER A 172 6.94 -8.04 -8.51
C SER A 172 5.59 -8.02 -7.76
N ILE A 173 4.81 -9.08 -7.98
CA ILE A 173 3.54 -9.29 -7.26
C ILE A 173 3.77 -10.42 -6.26
N PRO A 174 3.74 -10.15 -4.94
CA PRO A 174 3.82 -11.20 -3.94
C PRO A 174 2.53 -12.03 -3.92
N ILE A 175 2.68 -13.37 -3.87
CA ILE A 175 1.58 -14.33 -3.91
C ILE A 175 1.73 -15.29 -2.75
N GLY A 176 0.67 -15.53 -1.99
CA GLY A 176 0.60 -16.54 -0.95
C GLY A 176 0.32 -17.94 -1.50
N LYS A 177 0.29 -18.93 -0.62
CA LYS A 177 0.05 -20.33 -0.98
C LYS A 177 -1.10 -20.95 -0.19
N ASN A 178 -1.19 -20.62 1.11
CA ASN A 178 -2.09 -21.28 2.04
C ASN A 178 -3.43 -20.56 2.22
N GLY A 179 -3.51 -19.29 1.83
CA GLY A 179 -4.72 -18.48 1.99
C GLY A 179 -5.05 -18.13 3.45
N ASP A 180 -4.08 -18.20 4.34
CA ASP A 180 -4.25 -17.95 5.78
C ASP A 180 -3.89 -16.52 6.19
N CYS A 181 -4.06 -16.20 7.47
CA CYS A 181 -3.68 -14.90 8.01
C CYS A 181 -2.18 -14.63 7.90
N TYR A 182 -1.35 -15.67 7.98
CA TYR A 182 0.10 -15.52 7.90
C TYR A 182 0.55 -15.15 6.48
N ASP A 183 -0.02 -15.77 5.44
CA ASP A 183 0.26 -15.39 4.05
C ASP A 183 -0.18 -13.94 3.76
N ARG A 184 -1.33 -13.52 4.27
CA ARG A 184 -1.78 -12.12 4.13
C ARG A 184 -0.86 -11.13 4.84
N TYR A 185 -0.29 -11.52 5.99
CA TYR A 185 0.76 -10.76 6.66
C TYR A 185 2.01 -10.66 5.79
N LEU A 186 2.52 -11.80 5.29
CA LEU A 186 3.72 -11.84 4.45
C LEU A 186 3.59 -10.97 3.19
N ILE A 187 2.47 -11.04 2.49
CA ILE A 187 2.22 -10.24 1.29
C ILE A 187 2.25 -8.73 1.57
N ARG A 188 1.80 -8.30 2.76
CA ARG A 188 1.80 -6.88 3.11
C ARG A 188 3.17 -6.35 3.51
N ILE A 189 4.06 -7.23 4.01
CA ILE A 189 5.40 -6.83 4.48
C ILE A 189 6.48 -7.00 3.41
N THR A 190 6.16 -7.72 2.31
CA THR A 190 7.03 -7.90 1.14
C THR A 190 6.80 -6.81 0.12
#